data_67894efcfb36d1084b2cbe6f4ea77fa4
#
_entry.id   67894efcfb36d1084b2cbe6f4ea77fa4
#
_cell.length_a   1.000
_cell.length_b   1.000
_cell.length_c   1.000
_cell.angle_alpha   90.00
_cell.angle_beta   90.00
_cell.angle_gamma   90.00
#
_symmetry.space_group_name_H-M   'P 1'
#
loop_
_entity.id
_entity.type
_entity.pdbx_description
1 polymer ?
#
loop_
_entity_poly.entity_id
_entity_poly.type
_entity_poly.pdbx_seq_one_letter_code
_entity_poly.pdbx_strand_id
1 'polypeptide(L)'
;MDKIYNEKFKNLVLYVLSHGDYKEGGIKKLNKLLYFIDFYFYRDHERLISSADYAKADMGPVVDKYKLVFGELEKDGVLQSIENTGFTVYKPLISADLNQFTSEEVDHIGRVLNQYGKLSSSDLELISHQQQPWLLTENIGDKIDPDLALLIANDDSEETKVTNDDLKKELIRLANST
;
A
#
# COMPACT_ATOMS: atom_id res chain seq x y z
N MET A 1 16.37 -23.23 1.11
CA MET A 1 15.73 -22.34 2.11
C MET A 1 14.51 -21.73 1.44
N ASP A 2 13.33 -21.92 2.00
CA ASP A 2 12.12 -21.36 1.40
C ASP A 2 12.16 -19.84 1.50
N LYS A 3 11.87 -19.16 0.38
CA LYS A 3 11.83 -17.69 0.34
C LYS A 3 10.65 -17.19 1.20
N ILE A 4 10.84 -16.07 1.89
CA ILE A 4 9.78 -15.45 2.69
C ILE A 4 8.82 -14.59 1.85
N TYR A 5 9.04 -14.52 0.54
CA TYR A 5 8.15 -13.91 -0.44
C TYR A 5 7.90 -14.86 -1.61
N ASN A 6 6.76 -14.73 -2.26
CA ASN A 6 6.45 -15.47 -3.47
C ASN A 6 6.74 -14.65 -4.73
N GLU A 7 6.75 -15.31 -5.90
CA GLU A 7 7.05 -14.68 -7.18
C GLU A 7 6.06 -13.56 -7.53
N LYS A 8 4.78 -13.72 -7.21
CA LYS A 8 3.76 -12.73 -7.51
C LYS A 8 3.94 -11.46 -6.68
N PHE A 9 4.26 -11.58 -5.38
CA PHE A 9 4.61 -10.44 -4.54
C PHE A 9 5.85 -9.70 -5.08
N LYS A 10 6.92 -10.44 -5.41
CA LYS A 10 8.12 -9.86 -6.01
C LYS A 10 7.79 -9.00 -7.25
N ASN A 11 7.01 -9.56 -8.16
CA ASN A 11 6.63 -8.87 -9.39
C ASN A 11 5.68 -7.68 -9.12
N LEU A 12 4.82 -7.76 -8.10
CA LEU A 12 4.01 -6.62 -7.67
C LEU A 12 4.89 -5.46 -7.18
N VAL A 13 5.87 -5.73 -6.32
CA VAL A 13 6.82 -4.71 -5.84
C VAL A 13 7.55 -4.05 -7.01
N LEU A 14 8.09 -4.86 -7.93
CA LEU A 14 8.79 -4.37 -9.13
C LEU A 14 7.89 -3.50 -10.00
N TYR A 15 6.65 -3.92 -10.21
CA TYR A 15 5.69 -3.17 -11.03
C TYR A 15 5.33 -1.83 -10.40
N VAL A 16 5.02 -1.80 -9.11
CA VAL A 16 4.74 -0.57 -8.36
C VAL A 16 5.89 0.42 -8.47
N LEU A 17 7.11 -0.02 -8.20
CA LEU A 17 8.30 0.85 -8.24
C LEU A 17 8.63 1.38 -9.64
N SER A 18 8.25 0.66 -10.69
CA SER A 18 8.52 1.02 -12.09
C SER A 18 7.37 1.80 -12.74
N HIS A 19 6.21 1.92 -12.07
CA HIS A 19 5.02 2.53 -12.65
C HIS A 19 5.17 4.06 -12.75
N GLY A 20 4.73 4.64 -13.88
CA GLY A 20 4.87 6.08 -14.15
C GLY A 20 4.15 6.99 -13.15
N ASP A 21 3.11 6.51 -12.48
CA ASP A 21 2.40 7.24 -11.45
C ASP A 21 3.03 7.12 -10.06
N TYR A 22 3.97 6.17 -9.85
CA TYR A 22 4.72 6.11 -8.61
C TYR A 22 5.72 7.26 -8.56
N LYS A 23 5.47 8.24 -7.69
CA LYS A 23 6.44 9.29 -7.39
C LYS A 23 7.31 8.86 -6.22
N GLU A 24 8.57 9.23 -6.26
CA GLU A 24 9.55 8.84 -5.26
C GLU A 24 9.00 8.96 -3.83
N GLY A 25 9.15 7.89 -3.09
CA GLY A 25 8.73 7.78 -1.71
C GLY A 25 9.52 6.68 -1.04
N GLY A 26 9.64 6.76 0.29
CA GLY A 26 10.32 5.74 1.07
C GLY A 26 9.49 4.47 1.21
N ILE A 27 10.08 3.53 1.94
CA ILE A 27 9.45 2.24 2.27
C ILE A 27 8.04 2.36 2.87
N LYS A 28 7.75 3.44 3.59
CA LYS A 28 6.41 3.72 4.13
C LYS A 28 5.37 3.85 3.01
N LYS A 29 5.68 4.62 1.98
CA LYS A 29 4.80 4.79 0.82
C LYS A 29 4.59 3.48 0.08
N LEU A 30 5.68 2.76 -0.16
CA LEU A 30 5.62 1.47 -0.86
C LEU A 30 4.71 0.48 -0.12
N ASN A 31 4.87 0.31 1.19
CA ASN A 31 4.03 -0.57 1.99
C ASN A 31 2.54 -0.22 1.88
N LYS A 32 2.19 1.08 1.90
CA LYS A 32 0.79 1.52 1.79
C LYS A 32 0.20 1.26 0.41
N LEU A 33 0.95 1.49 -0.64
CA LEU A 33 0.49 1.19 -2.00
C LEU A 33 0.26 -0.31 -2.19
N LEU A 34 1.16 -1.16 -1.69
CA LEU A 34 0.98 -2.61 -1.71
C LEU A 34 -0.28 -3.02 -0.93
N TYR A 35 -0.50 -2.46 0.26
CA TYR A 35 -1.69 -2.69 1.05
C TYR A 35 -2.97 -2.25 0.30
N PHE A 36 -3.03 -1.05 -0.28
CA PHE A 36 -4.21 -0.60 -1.01
C PHE A 36 -4.49 -1.49 -2.23
N ILE A 37 -3.45 -1.90 -2.97
CA ILE A 37 -3.60 -2.80 -4.11
C ILE A 37 -4.25 -4.11 -3.67
N ASP A 38 -3.72 -4.75 -2.64
CA ASP A 38 -4.20 -6.05 -2.19
C ASP A 38 -5.58 -5.96 -1.51
N PHE A 39 -5.79 -4.99 -0.61
CA PHE A 39 -7.03 -4.91 0.16
C PHE A 39 -8.22 -4.40 -0.66
N TYR A 40 -8.03 -3.47 -1.59
CA TYR A 40 -9.10 -3.09 -2.50
C TYR A 40 -9.43 -4.21 -3.50
N PHE A 41 -8.43 -4.98 -3.92
CA PHE A 41 -8.70 -6.16 -4.73
C PHE A 41 -9.44 -7.24 -3.93
N TYR A 42 -9.05 -7.45 -2.66
CA TYR A 42 -9.75 -8.40 -1.78
C TYR A 42 -11.20 -8.01 -1.54
N ARG A 43 -11.46 -6.73 -1.33
CA ARG A 43 -12.85 -6.22 -1.20
C ARG A 43 -13.74 -6.65 -2.36
N ASP A 44 -13.22 -6.63 -3.56
CA ASP A 44 -14.00 -6.84 -4.78
C ASP A 44 -13.97 -8.32 -5.24
N HIS A 45 -12.97 -9.10 -4.84
CA HIS A 45 -12.69 -10.45 -5.35
C HIS A 45 -12.44 -11.52 -4.27
N GLU A 46 -12.47 -11.16 -3.00
CA GLU A 46 -12.23 -12.05 -1.84
C GLU A 46 -10.89 -12.81 -1.90
N ARG A 47 -9.89 -12.25 -2.53
CA ARG A 47 -8.51 -12.75 -2.57
C ARG A 47 -7.50 -11.62 -2.73
N LEU A 48 -6.33 -11.78 -2.15
CA LEU A 48 -5.20 -10.87 -2.36
C LEU A 48 -4.51 -11.17 -3.70
N ILE A 49 -4.00 -10.15 -4.36
CA ILE A 49 -3.16 -10.32 -5.56
C ILE A 49 -1.85 -10.98 -5.19
N SER A 50 -1.16 -10.43 -4.18
CA SER A 50 0.19 -10.86 -3.81
C SER A 50 0.23 -12.06 -2.88
N SER A 51 -0.86 -12.37 -2.20
CA SER A 51 -0.93 -13.33 -1.08
C SER A 51 0.03 -13.00 0.06
N ALA A 52 0.45 -11.73 0.21
CA ALA A 52 1.25 -11.29 1.33
C ALA A 52 0.39 -11.10 2.59
N ASP A 53 1.00 -11.36 3.74
CA ASP A 53 0.42 -10.95 5.02
C ASP A 53 0.71 -9.47 5.28
N TYR A 54 -0.22 -8.79 5.94
CA TYR A 54 -0.07 -7.40 6.38
C TYR A 54 -0.24 -7.30 7.89
N ALA A 55 0.47 -6.36 8.50
CA ALA A 55 0.41 -6.09 9.93
C ALA A 55 0.08 -4.64 10.23
N LYS A 56 -0.58 -4.41 11.37
CA LYS A 56 -0.83 -3.07 11.89
C LYS A 56 0.47 -2.45 12.39
N ALA A 57 0.79 -1.25 11.92
CA ALA A 57 1.90 -0.45 12.43
C ALA A 57 1.44 0.97 12.78
N ASP A 58 2.21 1.70 13.59
CA ASP A 58 1.87 3.06 14.04
C ASP A 58 1.58 4.02 12.88
N MET A 59 2.32 3.87 11.79
CA MET A 59 2.17 4.71 10.60
C MET A 59 1.31 4.07 9.51
N GLY A 60 0.37 3.21 9.88
CA GLY A 60 -0.52 2.49 8.96
C GLY A 60 -0.07 1.08 8.64
N PRO A 61 -0.85 0.34 7.83
CA PRO A 61 -0.56 -1.04 7.47
C PRO A 61 0.76 -1.18 6.71
N VAL A 62 1.46 -2.28 6.99
CA VAL A 62 2.72 -2.67 6.34
C VAL A 62 2.69 -4.14 6.00
N VAL A 63 3.46 -4.57 5.01
CA VAL A 63 3.74 -5.99 4.78
C VAL A 63 4.32 -6.59 6.06
N ASP A 64 3.79 -7.71 6.53
CA ASP A 64 4.29 -8.37 7.74
C ASP A 64 5.79 -8.69 7.57
N LYS A 65 6.57 -8.40 8.60
CA LYS A 65 8.04 -8.55 8.58
C LYS A 65 8.72 -7.87 7.38
N TYR A 66 8.18 -6.75 6.90
CA TYR A 66 8.64 -6.05 5.70
C TYR A 66 10.17 -5.86 5.64
N LYS A 67 10.83 -5.60 6.76
CA LYS A 67 12.30 -5.44 6.80
C LYS A 67 13.04 -6.71 6.37
N LEU A 68 12.53 -7.87 6.75
CA LEU A 68 13.10 -9.16 6.35
C LEU A 68 12.78 -9.45 4.87
N VAL A 69 11.53 -9.20 4.46
CA VAL A 69 11.07 -9.43 3.09
C VAL A 69 11.85 -8.58 2.10
N PHE A 70 11.96 -7.28 2.35
CA PHE A 70 12.70 -6.38 1.44
C PHE A 70 14.22 -6.64 1.50
N GLY A 71 14.77 -6.98 2.67
CA GLY A 71 16.18 -7.40 2.79
C GLY A 71 16.49 -8.67 2.00
N GLU A 72 15.56 -9.62 1.90
CA GLU A 72 15.73 -10.81 1.06
C GLU A 72 15.64 -10.46 -0.43
N LEU A 73 14.74 -9.57 -0.83
CA LEU A 73 14.68 -9.07 -2.21
C LEU A 73 15.97 -8.35 -2.62
N GLU A 74 16.61 -7.61 -1.72
CA GLU A 74 17.93 -7.01 -1.97
C GLU A 74 19.02 -8.07 -2.11
N LYS A 75 19.07 -9.03 -1.21
CA LYS A 75 20.03 -10.13 -1.24
C LYS A 75 19.92 -10.96 -2.52
N ASP A 76 18.71 -11.11 -3.04
CA ASP A 76 18.44 -11.83 -4.29
C ASP A 76 18.71 -10.98 -5.54
N GLY A 77 19.18 -9.74 -5.38
CA GLY A 77 19.48 -8.84 -6.51
C GLY A 77 18.25 -8.33 -7.25
N VAL A 78 17.10 -8.33 -6.60
CA VAL A 78 15.83 -7.84 -7.15
C VAL A 78 15.70 -6.32 -6.97
N LEU A 79 16.11 -5.83 -5.80
CA LEU A 79 16.04 -4.43 -5.40
C LEU A 79 17.40 -3.92 -4.95
N GLN A 80 17.57 -2.62 -4.97
CA GLN A 80 18.65 -1.90 -4.30
C GLN A 80 18.06 -0.82 -3.39
N SER A 81 18.42 -0.84 -2.11
CA SER A 81 18.13 0.27 -1.22
C SER A 81 19.09 1.44 -1.43
N ILE A 82 18.55 2.64 -1.35
CA ILE A 82 19.31 3.88 -1.38
C ILE A 82 18.86 4.69 -0.16
N GLU A 83 19.80 4.97 0.72
CA GLU A 83 19.56 5.88 1.84
C GLU A 83 19.45 7.30 1.31
N ASN A 84 18.30 7.91 1.52
CA ASN A 84 18.06 9.32 1.27
C ASN A 84 17.84 10.02 2.61
N THR A 85 17.93 11.32 2.65
CA THR A 85 17.88 12.13 3.88
C THR A 85 16.72 11.72 4.80
N GLY A 86 17.00 10.73 5.69
CA GLY A 86 16.07 10.24 6.70
C GLY A 86 15.10 9.13 6.30
N PHE A 87 15.18 8.58 5.08
CA PHE A 87 14.36 7.45 4.64
C PHE A 87 15.04 6.60 3.56
N THR A 88 14.67 5.31 3.52
CA THR A 88 15.17 4.35 2.53
C THR A 88 14.26 4.34 1.30
N VAL A 89 14.84 4.47 0.12
CA VAL A 89 14.16 4.32 -1.19
C VAL A 89 14.63 3.03 -1.84
N TYR A 90 13.74 2.30 -2.46
CA TYR A 90 14.09 1.11 -3.24
C TYR A 90 14.06 1.39 -4.74
N LYS A 91 15.06 0.89 -5.45
CA LYS A 91 15.11 0.87 -6.91
C LYS A 91 15.05 -0.57 -7.41
N PRO A 92 14.22 -0.87 -8.42
CA PRO A 92 14.21 -2.17 -9.06
C PRO A 92 15.51 -2.37 -9.85
N LEU A 93 16.14 -3.54 -9.71
CA LEU A 93 17.30 -3.95 -10.50
C LEU A 93 16.94 -4.81 -11.71
N ILE A 94 15.72 -5.35 -11.72
CA ILE A 94 15.16 -6.15 -12.79
C ILE A 94 13.76 -5.66 -13.13
N SER A 95 13.26 -6.01 -14.31
CA SER A 95 11.90 -5.69 -14.73
C SER A 95 10.87 -6.63 -14.11
N ALA A 96 9.64 -6.14 -13.89
CA ALA A 96 8.52 -6.97 -13.50
C ALA A 96 8.10 -7.92 -14.65
N ASP A 97 7.82 -9.16 -14.32
CA ASP A 97 7.16 -10.10 -15.23
C ASP A 97 5.64 -9.98 -15.08
N LEU A 98 5.00 -9.29 -16.02
CA LEU A 98 3.55 -9.06 -15.99
C LEU A 98 2.73 -10.33 -16.30
N ASN A 99 3.34 -11.40 -16.81
CA ASN A 99 2.66 -12.67 -16.99
C ASN A 99 2.28 -13.34 -15.66
N GLN A 100 2.80 -12.84 -14.54
CA GLN A 100 2.40 -13.27 -13.19
C GLN A 100 1.00 -12.79 -12.80
N PHE A 101 0.42 -11.86 -13.55
CA PHE A 101 -0.88 -11.25 -13.26
C PHE A 101 -1.89 -11.52 -14.36
N THR A 102 -3.16 -11.60 -13.98
CA THR A 102 -4.27 -11.55 -14.94
C THR A 102 -4.44 -10.12 -15.46
N SER A 103 -5.13 -9.95 -16.59
CA SER A 103 -5.47 -8.63 -17.12
C SER A 103 -6.23 -7.78 -16.10
N GLU A 104 -7.18 -8.40 -15.38
CA GLU A 104 -7.96 -7.75 -14.32
C GLU A 104 -7.09 -7.25 -13.17
N GLU A 105 -6.10 -8.04 -12.75
CA GLU A 105 -5.14 -7.64 -11.72
C GLU A 105 -4.27 -6.47 -12.18
N VAL A 106 -3.78 -6.50 -13.42
CA VAL A 106 -2.99 -5.39 -14.00
C VAL A 106 -3.81 -4.11 -14.05
N ASP A 107 -5.06 -4.20 -14.52
CA ASP A 107 -5.97 -3.05 -14.59
C ASP A 107 -6.27 -2.48 -13.19
N HIS A 108 -6.48 -3.35 -12.20
CA HIS A 108 -6.71 -2.94 -10.82
C HIS A 108 -5.48 -2.24 -10.22
N ILE A 109 -4.29 -2.85 -10.38
CA ILE A 109 -3.03 -2.24 -9.91
C ILE A 109 -2.86 -0.86 -10.54
N GLY A 110 -3.09 -0.74 -11.85
CA GLY A 110 -3.01 0.53 -12.57
C GLY A 110 -3.97 1.60 -12.03
N ARG A 111 -5.23 1.23 -11.75
CA ARG A 111 -6.22 2.16 -11.15
C ARG A 111 -5.77 2.66 -9.76
N VAL A 112 -5.32 1.76 -8.89
CA VAL A 112 -4.84 2.12 -7.55
C VAL A 112 -3.62 3.05 -7.65
N LEU A 113 -2.66 2.75 -8.51
CA LEU A 113 -1.47 3.59 -8.68
C LEU A 113 -1.80 4.95 -9.31
N ASN A 114 -2.75 5.02 -10.25
CA ASN A 114 -3.23 6.28 -10.81
C ASN A 114 -3.85 7.17 -9.73
N GLN A 115 -4.63 6.59 -8.83
CA GLN A 115 -5.33 7.31 -7.76
C GLN A 115 -4.38 7.72 -6.62
N TYR A 116 -3.51 6.83 -6.18
CA TYR A 116 -2.73 6.99 -4.94
C TYR A 116 -1.22 7.17 -5.17
N GLY A 117 -0.69 6.78 -6.31
CA GLY A 117 0.75 6.73 -6.55
C GLY A 117 1.48 8.07 -6.47
N LYS A 118 0.77 9.18 -6.68
CA LYS A 118 1.32 10.55 -6.60
C LYS A 118 1.21 11.17 -5.20
N LEU A 119 0.41 10.56 -4.31
CA LEU A 119 0.21 11.07 -2.97
C LEU A 119 1.47 10.91 -2.10
N SER A 120 1.59 11.77 -1.10
CA SER A 120 2.66 11.66 -0.11
C SER A 120 2.47 10.46 0.82
N SER A 121 3.53 10.03 1.49
CA SER A 121 3.42 8.99 2.54
C SER A 121 2.45 9.39 3.65
N SER A 122 2.37 10.67 3.99
CA SER A 122 1.49 11.19 5.04
C SER A 122 0.03 11.17 4.61
N ASP A 123 -0.26 11.51 3.35
CA ASP A 123 -1.64 11.42 2.83
C ASP A 123 -2.12 9.96 2.81
N LEU A 124 -1.25 9.04 2.35
CA LEU A 124 -1.57 7.62 2.34
C LEU A 124 -1.73 7.03 3.75
N GLU A 125 -0.95 7.52 4.72
CA GLU A 125 -1.09 7.17 6.13
C GLU A 125 -2.46 7.59 6.65
N LEU A 126 -2.85 8.85 6.41
CA LEU A 126 -4.14 9.38 6.82
C LEU A 126 -5.29 8.56 6.24
N ILE A 127 -5.26 8.24 4.94
CA ILE A 127 -6.27 7.41 4.28
C ILE A 127 -6.34 6.02 4.91
N SER A 128 -5.19 5.37 5.11
CA SER A 128 -5.16 4.01 5.67
C SER A 128 -5.65 3.93 7.11
N HIS A 129 -5.44 4.98 7.92
CA HIS A 129 -5.90 5.05 9.31
C HIS A 129 -7.42 5.21 9.44
N GLN A 130 -8.10 5.62 8.37
CA GLN A 130 -9.56 5.73 8.35
C GLN A 130 -10.24 4.42 7.91
N GLN A 131 -9.47 3.42 7.48
CA GLN A 131 -10.03 2.17 6.97
C GLN A 131 -10.22 1.13 8.07
N GLN A 132 -11.30 0.37 7.94
CA GLN A 132 -11.70 -0.66 8.91
C GLN A 132 -10.61 -1.71 9.16
N PRO A 133 -9.85 -2.20 8.17
CA PRO A 133 -8.78 -3.16 8.44
C PRO A 133 -7.76 -2.67 9.46
N TRP A 134 -7.34 -1.41 9.37
CA TRP A 134 -6.41 -0.84 10.35
C TRP A 134 -7.09 -0.53 11.68
N LEU A 135 -8.31 0.04 11.65
CA LEU A 135 -9.05 0.44 12.86
C LEU A 135 -9.42 -0.76 13.73
N LEU A 136 -9.89 -1.86 13.12
CA LEU A 136 -10.41 -3.03 13.84
C LEU A 136 -9.33 -4.04 14.24
N THR A 137 -8.12 -3.96 13.66
CA THR A 137 -6.99 -4.75 14.16
C THR A 137 -6.58 -4.20 15.52
N GLU A 138 -6.44 -5.09 16.53
CA GLU A 138 -6.37 -4.69 17.92
C GLU A 138 -5.05 -4.00 18.28
N ASN A 139 -3.92 -4.70 18.14
CA ASN A 139 -2.64 -4.21 18.60
C ASN A 139 -1.67 -3.92 17.46
N ILE A 140 -0.75 -3.00 17.70
CA ILE A 140 0.41 -2.80 16.83
C ILE A 140 1.21 -4.11 16.75
N GLY A 141 1.54 -4.54 15.53
CA GLY A 141 2.21 -5.81 15.26
C GLY A 141 1.28 -6.98 14.94
N ASP A 142 0.00 -6.87 15.25
CA ASP A 142 -0.97 -7.90 14.89
C ASP A 142 -1.17 -7.96 13.37
N LYS A 143 -1.37 -9.18 12.87
CA LYS A 143 -1.75 -9.37 11.46
C LYS A 143 -3.14 -8.81 11.21
N ILE A 144 -3.29 -8.12 10.09
CA ILE A 144 -4.57 -7.60 9.63
C ILE A 144 -5.28 -8.73 8.89
N ASP A 145 -6.49 -9.05 9.35
CA ASP A 145 -7.36 -10.02 8.68
C ASP A 145 -7.83 -9.45 7.33
N PRO A 146 -7.53 -10.11 6.19
CA PRO A 146 -7.98 -9.64 4.88
C PRO A 146 -9.50 -9.51 4.77
N ASP A 147 -10.29 -10.30 5.50
CA ASP A 147 -11.75 -10.22 5.49
C ASP A 147 -12.27 -8.84 5.95
N LEU A 148 -11.48 -8.11 6.73
CA LEU A 148 -11.81 -6.74 7.11
C LEU A 148 -11.83 -5.78 5.90
N ALA A 149 -11.23 -6.16 4.77
CA ALA A 149 -11.32 -5.39 3.54
C ALA A 149 -12.74 -5.26 3.00
N LEU A 150 -13.61 -6.25 3.28
CA LEU A 150 -15.02 -6.21 2.90
C LEU A 150 -15.79 -5.04 3.53
N LEU A 151 -15.24 -4.43 4.58
CA LEU A 151 -15.80 -3.27 5.26
C LEU A 151 -15.29 -1.94 4.70
N ILE A 152 -14.37 -1.96 3.74
CA ILE A 152 -13.89 -0.73 3.08
C ILE A 152 -14.99 -0.23 2.16
N ALA A 153 -15.41 1.03 2.36
CA ALA A 153 -16.44 1.66 1.52
C ALA A 153 -16.01 1.69 0.04
N ASN A 154 -16.96 1.44 -0.86
CA ASN A 154 -16.73 1.63 -2.29
C ASN A 154 -16.65 3.13 -2.59
N ASP A 155 -15.66 3.55 -3.35
CA ASP A 155 -15.47 4.93 -3.81
C ASP A 155 -16.56 5.39 -4.80
N ASP A 156 -17.45 4.50 -5.23
CA ASP A 156 -18.53 4.77 -6.20
C ASP A 156 -19.74 5.52 -5.60
N SER A 157 -19.76 5.76 -4.29
CA SER A 157 -20.75 6.64 -3.72
C SER A 157 -20.32 8.09 -3.94
N GLU A 158 -21.07 8.84 -4.74
CA GLU A 158 -20.87 10.29 -4.98
C GLU A 158 -20.84 11.14 -3.69
N GLU A 159 -21.08 10.54 -2.54
CA GLU A 159 -21.09 11.18 -1.22
C GLU A 159 -19.71 11.33 -0.55
N THR A 160 -18.65 10.75 -1.07
CA THR A 160 -17.30 10.81 -0.44
C THR A 160 -16.24 11.56 -1.26
N LYS A 161 -16.64 12.48 -2.13
CA LYS A 161 -15.71 13.51 -2.64
C LYS A 161 -15.54 14.64 -1.61
N VAL A 162 -15.23 14.26 -0.37
CA VAL A 162 -14.66 15.22 0.57
C VAL A 162 -13.22 15.46 0.09
N THR A 163 -13.03 16.55 -0.62
CA THR A 163 -11.69 16.94 -1.08
C THR A 163 -10.79 17.25 0.12
N ASN A 164 -9.48 17.08 -0.01
CA ASN A 164 -8.52 17.51 1.03
C ASN A 164 -8.72 18.97 1.46
N ASP A 165 -9.26 19.81 0.58
CA ASP A 165 -9.65 21.18 0.89
C ASP A 165 -10.87 21.27 1.82
N ASP A 166 -11.83 20.37 1.69
CA ASP A 166 -13.00 20.33 2.55
C ASP A 166 -12.66 19.83 3.95
N LEU A 167 -11.79 18.82 4.05
CA LEU A 167 -11.24 18.35 5.33
C LEU A 167 -10.40 19.43 6.02
N LYS A 168 -9.56 20.15 5.28
CA LYS A 168 -8.80 21.28 5.82
C LYS A 168 -9.68 22.40 6.32
N LYS A 169 -10.74 22.75 5.56
CA LYS A 169 -11.71 23.77 5.97
C LYS A 169 -12.46 23.36 7.23
N GLU A 170 -12.87 22.10 7.35
CA GLU A 170 -13.57 21.59 8.53
C GLU A 170 -12.66 21.54 9.76
N LEU A 171 -11.40 21.12 9.61
CA LEU A 171 -10.41 21.14 10.68
C LEU A 171 -10.11 22.56 11.17
N ILE A 172 -10.01 23.55 10.26
CA ILE A 172 -9.83 24.97 10.60
C ILE A 172 -11.07 25.50 11.32
N ARG A 173 -12.27 25.11 10.89
CA ARG A 173 -13.53 25.52 11.54
C ARG A 173 -13.64 24.98 12.96
N LEU A 174 -13.28 23.71 13.18
CA LEU A 174 -13.27 23.10 14.52
C LEU A 174 -12.22 23.72 15.43
N ALA A 175 -11.03 24.05 14.91
CA ALA A 175 -9.97 24.69 15.68
C ALA A 175 -10.32 26.14 16.10
N ASN A 176 -11.16 26.84 15.35
CA ASN A 176 -11.61 28.22 15.64
C ASN A 176 -12.90 28.27 16.49
N SER A 177 -13.45 27.12 16.88
CA SER A 177 -14.69 27.01 17.66
C SER A 177 -14.44 26.75 19.17
N THR A 178 -13.16 26.77 19.58
CA THR A 178 -12.70 26.69 20.99
C THR A 178 -12.08 28.00 21.40
#